data_f4876766e316a9eb028484acb13aff68
#
_entry.id   f4876766e316a9eb028484acb13aff68
#
_cell.length_a   1.000
_cell.length_b   1.000
_cell.length_c   1.000
_cell.angle_alpha   90.00
_cell.angle_beta   90.00
_cell.angle_gamma   90.00
#
_symmetry.space_group_name_H-M   'P 1'
#
loop_
_entity.id
_entity.type
_entity.pdbx_description
1 polymer ?
#
loop_
_entity_poly.entity_id
_entity_poly.type
_entity_poly.pdbx_seq_one_letter_code
_entity_poly.pdbx_strand_id
1 'polypeptide(L)'
;YPLRRQRQMCIRDRDCASFDFEGQVEGYGSVFCTHVLESVDGDRTRGVLSGEARTFLTDGTLITTPHRGTFVRDSSTLRTYFTDAVNTGAVNFVIWDIDILSKHVKVSYWEIKSPS
;
A
#
# COMPACT_ATOMS: atom_id res chain seq x y z
N TYR A 1 -0.78 -4.31 -9.99
CA TYR A 1 0.58 -4.22 -9.46
C TYR A 1 1.18 -5.61 -9.31
N PRO A 2 2.36 -5.87 -9.85
CA PRO A 2 3.09 -7.05 -9.44
C PRO A 2 3.62 -6.83 -8.01
N LEU A 3 3.44 -7.86 -7.17
CA LEU A 3 3.89 -7.81 -5.80
C LEU A 3 5.34 -8.27 -5.72
N ARG A 4 6.22 -7.41 -5.23
CA ARG A 4 7.56 -7.78 -4.83
C ARG A 4 7.59 -7.86 -3.33
N ARG A 5 7.78 -9.06 -2.83
CA ARG A 5 7.79 -9.28 -1.41
C ARG A 5 9.20 -9.10 -0.87
N GLN A 6 9.31 -8.24 0.12
CA GLN A 6 10.50 -8.13 0.93
C GLN A 6 10.09 -8.23 2.38
N ARG A 7 10.58 -9.24 3.06
CA ARG A 7 10.26 -9.42 4.47
C ARG A 7 11.35 -8.79 5.31
N GLN A 8 10.98 -7.85 6.16
CA GLN A 8 11.86 -7.25 7.13
C GLN A 8 11.46 -7.69 8.52
N MET A 9 12.45 -7.93 9.34
CA MET A 9 12.23 -8.11 10.77
C MET A 9 11.92 -6.74 11.37
N CYS A 10 10.80 -6.63 12.01
CA CYS A 10 10.49 -5.43 12.77
C CYS A 10 11.35 -5.38 14.02
N ILE A 11 11.75 -4.18 14.41
CA ILE A 11 12.64 -3.96 15.56
C ILE A 11 12.01 -4.41 16.87
N ARG A 12 10.69 -4.54 16.90
CA ARG A 12 9.95 -5.01 18.07
C ARG A 12 9.48 -6.41 17.85
N ASP A 13 9.31 -7.19 18.92
CA ASP A 13 8.79 -8.54 18.91
C ASP A 13 7.34 -8.61 18.45
N ARG A 14 7.04 -8.01 17.31
CA ARG A 14 5.71 -8.02 16.73
C ARG A 14 5.77 -8.64 15.36
N ASP A 15 4.70 -9.34 15.04
CA ASP A 15 4.54 -9.91 13.72
C ASP A 15 4.31 -8.80 12.72
N CYS A 16 5.33 -8.46 12.00
CA CYS A 16 5.18 -7.51 10.91
C CYS A 16 5.86 -8.02 9.64
N ALA A 17 5.39 -7.53 8.53
CA ALA A 17 5.93 -7.85 7.23
C ALA A 17 5.99 -6.59 6.39
N SER A 18 7.03 -6.48 5.59
CA SER A 18 7.19 -5.40 4.64
C SER A 18 7.03 -5.96 3.24
N PHE A 19 6.27 -5.25 2.43
CA PHE A 19 6.02 -5.62 1.04
C PHE A 19 6.37 -4.44 0.15
N ASP A 20 7.14 -4.71 -0.90
CA ASP A 20 7.42 -3.74 -1.93
C ASP A 20 6.58 -4.06 -3.15
N PHE A 21 5.95 -3.03 -3.70
CA PHE A 21 5.11 -3.13 -4.88
C PHE A 21 5.65 -2.20 -5.94
N GLU A 22 5.54 -2.63 -7.18
CA GLU A 22 5.94 -1.81 -8.31
C GLU A 22 4.96 -2.06 -9.43
N GLY A 23 4.53 -1.01 -10.11
CA GLY A 23 3.59 -1.17 -11.19
C GLY A 23 3.34 0.11 -11.95
N GLN A 24 2.56 -0.01 -13.03
CA GLN A 24 2.15 1.11 -13.84
C GLN A 24 0.80 1.60 -13.39
N VAL A 25 0.68 2.89 -13.15
CA VAL A 25 -0.59 3.51 -12.77
C VAL A 25 -0.92 4.57 -13.82
N GLU A 26 -2.13 4.49 -14.36
CA GLU A 26 -2.58 5.45 -15.35
C GLU A 26 -2.51 6.87 -14.79
N GLY A 27 -1.90 7.77 -15.52
CA GLY A 27 -1.72 9.15 -15.11
C GLY A 27 -0.46 9.42 -14.29
N TYR A 28 0.19 8.36 -13.75
CA TYR A 28 1.37 8.52 -12.91
C TYR A 28 2.61 7.80 -13.45
N GLY A 29 2.43 6.80 -14.30
CA GLY A 29 3.55 6.01 -14.81
C GLY A 29 3.97 4.92 -13.84
N SER A 30 5.28 4.75 -13.68
CA SER A 30 5.83 3.73 -12.77
C SER A 30 5.73 4.21 -11.32
N VAL A 31 5.07 3.42 -10.48
CA VAL A 31 4.87 3.73 -9.08
C VAL A 31 5.52 2.66 -8.23
N PHE A 32 6.24 3.09 -7.21
CA PHE A 32 6.89 2.22 -6.23
C PHE A 32 6.24 2.44 -4.88
N CYS A 33 5.78 1.35 -4.28
CA CYS A 33 5.13 1.40 -2.96
C CYS A 33 5.84 0.48 -2.00
N THR A 34 5.93 0.89 -0.75
CA THR A 34 6.33 0.02 0.35
C THR A 34 5.24 0.06 1.42
N HIS A 35 4.73 -1.10 1.78
CA HIS A 35 3.74 -1.24 2.85
C HIS A 35 4.30 -2.10 3.97
N VAL A 36 4.12 -1.65 5.20
CA VAL A 36 4.45 -2.39 6.41
C VAL A 36 3.16 -2.75 7.09
N LEU A 37 2.97 -4.04 7.33
CA LEU A 37 1.80 -4.58 8.00
C LEU A 37 2.21 -5.06 9.38
N GLU A 38 1.50 -4.62 10.41
CA GLU A 38 1.75 -5.02 11.78
C GLU A 38 0.48 -5.62 12.36
N SER A 39 0.55 -6.89 12.75
CA SER A 39 -0.60 -7.60 13.30
C SER A 39 -0.91 -7.16 14.71
N VAL A 40 -2.20 -7.07 15.02
CA VAL A 40 -2.68 -6.75 16.38
C VAL A 40 -3.21 -7.99 17.10
N ASP A 41 -3.27 -9.14 16.40
CA ASP A 41 -3.70 -10.41 16.99
C ASP A 41 -2.66 -11.50 16.78
N GLY A 42 -2.76 -12.57 17.53
CA GLY A 42 -1.82 -13.69 17.43
C GLY A 42 -1.96 -14.49 16.15
N ASP A 43 -3.10 -14.42 15.48
CA ASP A 43 -3.38 -15.18 14.27
C ASP A 43 -2.91 -14.47 12.99
N ARG A 44 -2.47 -13.22 13.10
CA ARG A 44 -2.04 -12.40 11.97
C ARG A 44 -3.15 -12.20 10.93
N THR A 45 -4.38 -12.06 11.40
CA THR A 45 -5.54 -11.92 10.51
C THR A 45 -5.96 -10.47 10.32
N ARG A 46 -5.48 -9.57 11.16
CA ARG A 46 -5.83 -8.15 11.07
C ARG A 46 -4.76 -7.30 11.75
N GLY A 47 -4.71 -6.05 11.36
CA GLY A 47 -3.76 -5.13 11.97
C GLY A 47 -3.73 -3.78 11.28
N VAL A 48 -2.63 -3.08 11.46
CA VAL A 48 -2.42 -1.74 10.93
C VAL A 48 -1.46 -1.78 9.76
N LEU A 49 -1.64 -0.83 8.85
CA LEU A 49 -0.84 -0.67 7.66
C LEU A 49 -0.24 0.72 7.64
N SER A 50 1.04 0.79 7.32
CA SER A 50 1.70 2.06 7.04
C SER A 50 2.60 1.90 5.83
N GLY A 51 2.87 2.99 5.14
CA GLY A 51 3.73 2.94 3.98
C GLY A 51 3.69 4.21 3.19
N GLU A 52 4.25 4.12 2.00
CA GLU A 52 4.23 5.25 1.06
C GLU A 52 4.37 4.76 -0.37
N ALA A 53 3.88 5.58 -1.28
CA ALA A 53 4.11 5.42 -2.70
C ALA A 53 4.94 6.59 -3.23
N ARG A 54 5.73 6.31 -4.25
CA ARG A 54 6.56 7.32 -4.91
C ARG A 54 6.52 7.10 -6.40
N THR A 55 6.47 8.18 -7.14
CA THR A 55 6.63 8.15 -8.59
C THR A 55 7.32 9.43 -9.07
N PHE A 56 8.11 9.30 -10.12
CA PHE A 56 8.66 10.45 -10.84
C PHE A 56 7.86 10.63 -12.11
N LEU A 57 7.32 11.82 -12.30
CA LEU A 57 6.69 12.19 -13.56
C LEU A 57 7.74 12.41 -14.64
N THR A 58 7.31 12.46 -15.87
CA THR A 58 8.22 12.65 -17.01
C THR A 58 8.99 13.96 -16.95
N ASP A 59 8.46 14.97 -16.26
CA ASP A 59 9.14 16.25 -16.05
C ASP A 59 10.11 16.25 -14.86
N GLY A 60 10.28 15.10 -14.19
CA GLY A 60 11.16 14.98 -13.04
C GLY A 60 10.51 15.29 -11.70
N THR A 61 9.23 15.67 -11.69
CA THR A 61 8.52 15.95 -10.45
C THR A 61 8.33 14.68 -9.65
N LEU A 62 8.68 14.72 -8.36
CA LEU A 62 8.45 13.61 -7.45
C LEU A 62 7.07 13.74 -6.81
N ILE A 63 6.25 12.72 -7.00
CA ILE A 63 4.97 12.58 -6.31
C ILE A 63 5.16 11.60 -5.17
N THR A 64 4.80 12.00 -3.96
CA THR A 64 4.86 11.15 -2.77
C THR A 64 3.50 11.07 -2.11
N THR A 65 3.19 9.91 -1.56
CA THR A 65 1.87 9.64 -1.02
C THR A 65 2.01 8.74 0.20
N PRO A 66 1.82 9.24 1.42
CA PRO A 66 1.80 8.38 2.60
C PRO A 66 0.53 7.54 2.61
N HIS A 67 0.64 6.29 3.01
CA HIS A 67 -0.46 5.35 3.15
C HIS A 67 -0.61 4.97 4.62
N ARG A 68 -1.82 5.08 5.15
CA ARG A 68 -2.11 4.70 6.54
C ARG A 68 -3.48 4.04 6.59
N GLY A 69 -3.55 2.91 7.25
CA GLY A 69 -4.83 2.22 7.37
C GLY A 69 -4.74 0.90 8.11
N THR A 70 -5.57 -0.02 7.66
CA THR A 70 -5.72 -1.33 8.30
C THR A 70 -5.70 -2.42 7.25
N PHE A 71 -5.50 -3.65 7.70
CA PHE A 71 -5.61 -4.81 6.83
C PHE A 71 -6.38 -5.94 7.50
N VAL A 72 -6.96 -6.78 6.66
CA VAL A 72 -7.61 -8.03 7.08
C VAL A 72 -7.10 -9.13 6.16
N ARG A 73 -6.69 -10.24 6.75
CA ARG A 73 -6.20 -11.39 5.97
C ARG A 73 -7.10 -12.60 6.21
N ASP A 74 -7.44 -13.27 5.13
CA ASP A 74 -8.14 -14.56 5.16
C ASP A 74 -7.32 -15.53 4.32
N SER A 75 -6.57 -16.40 5.01
CA SER A 75 -5.68 -17.36 4.36
C SER A 75 -4.67 -16.66 3.44
N SER A 76 -4.75 -16.88 2.13
CA SER A 76 -3.84 -16.26 1.15
C SER A 76 -4.37 -14.96 0.55
N THR A 77 -5.53 -14.49 1.01
CA THR A 77 -6.12 -13.25 0.54
C THR A 77 -5.92 -12.16 1.57
N LEU A 78 -5.34 -11.06 1.15
CA LEU A 78 -5.08 -9.91 2.00
C LEU A 78 -5.84 -8.72 1.42
N ARG A 79 -6.66 -8.09 2.25
CA ARG A 79 -7.33 -6.87 1.85
C ARG A 79 -6.85 -5.72 2.72
N THR A 80 -6.41 -4.65 2.10
CA THR A 80 -5.95 -3.47 2.81
C THR A 80 -6.90 -2.32 2.56
N TYR A 81 -7.14 -1.52 3.59
CA TYR A 81 -7.99 -0.33 3.55
C TYR A 81 -7.14 0.81 4.07
N PHE A 82 -6.93 1.82 3.24
CA PHE A 82 -6.11 2.93 3.70
C PHE A 82 -6.50 4.22 3.01
N THR A 83 -6.07 5.33 3.60
CA THR A 83 -6.15 6.63 2.95
C THR A 83 -4.77 7.04 2.49
N ASP A 84 -4.73 7.79 1.41
CA ASP A 84 -3.51 8.43 0.95
C ASP A 84 -3.71 9.93 0.87
N ALA A 85 -2.62 10.67 1.01
CA ALA A 85 -2.62 12.11 0.87
C ALA A 85 -1.48 12.48 -0.07
N VAL A 86 -1.84 12.80 -1.30
CA VAL A 86 -0.85 13.12 -2.33
C VAL A 86 -0.31 14.52 -2.10
N ASN A 87 0.96 14.75 -2.39
CA ASN A 87 1.55 16.07 -2.19
C ASN A 87 0.97 17.15 -3.12
N THR A 88 0.14 16.78 -4.08
CA THR A 88 -0.65 17.72 -4.87
C THR A 88 -1.88 18.25 -4.11
N GLY A 89 -2.21 17.66 -2.96
CA GLY A 89 -3.36 18.02 -2.15
C GLY A 89 -4.55 17.06 -2.25
N ALA A 90 -4.50 16.10 -3.15
CA ALA A 90 -5.56 15.10 -3.27
C ALA A 90 -5.51 14.12 -2.09
N VAL A 91 -6.68 13.67 -1.65
CA VAL A 91 -6.83 12.62 -0.63
C VAL A 91 -7.77 11.57 -1.18
N ASN A 92 -7.35 10.31 -1.10
CA ASN A 92 -8.13 9.18 -1.60
C ASN A 92 -8.35 8.15 -0.50
N PHE A 93 -9.46 7.43 -0.60
CA PHE A 93 -9.64 6.17 0.12
C PHE A 93 -9.37 5.02 -0.84
N VAL A 94 -8.56 4.07 -0.40
CA VAL A 94 -8.02 3.02 -1.28
C VAL A 94 -8.26 1.66 -0.65
N ILE A 95 -8.66 0.71 -1.49
CA ILE A 95 -8.76 -0.71 -1.11
C ILE A 95 -7.87 -1.50 -2.07
N TRP A 96 -6.98 -2.29 -1.52
CA TRP A 96 -6.19 -3.26 -2.28
C TRP A 96 -6.64 -4.66 -1.93
N ASP A 97 -6.95 -5.44 -2.95
CA ASP A 97 -7.19 -6.87 -2.83
C ASP A 97 -5.95 -7.58 -3.34
N ILE A 98 -5.29 -8.31 -2.46
CA ILE A 98 -4.01 -8.94 -2.76
C ILE A 98 -4.16 -10.44 -2.65
N ASP A 99 -3.79 -11.15 -3.71
CA ASP A 99 -3.63 -12.61 -3.67
C ASP A 99 -2.14 -12.87 -3.43
N ILE A 100 -1.82 -13.37 -2.24
CA ILE A 100 -0.43 -13.55 -1.84
C ILE A 100 0.26 -14.63 -2.68
N LEU A 101 -0.48 -15.65 -3.10
CA LEU A 101 0.09 -16.77 -3.86
C LEU A 101 0.40 -16.38 -5.30
N SER A 102 -0.53 -15.72 -5.97
CA SER A 102 -0.32 -15.27 -7.35
C SER A 102 0.44 -13.96 -7.45
N LYS A 103 0.59 -13.25 -6.32
CA LYS A 103 1.21 -11.94 -6.25
C LYS A 103 0.48 -10.90 -7.08
N HIS A 104 -0.82 -11.05 -7.20
CA HIS A 104 -1.66 -10.15 -7.95
C HIS A 104 -2.36 -9.17 -7.02
N VAL A 105 -2.40 -7.91 -7.41
CA VAL A 105 -3.01 -6.84 -6.62
C VAL A 105 -4.04 -6.13 -7.46
N LYS A 106 -5.28 -6.08 -6.95
CA LYS A 106 -6.35 -5.29 -7.54
C LYS A 106 -6.55 -4.04 -6.70
N VAL A 107 -6.51 -2.88 -7.32
CA VAL A 107 -6.62 -1.60 -6.64
C VAL A 107 -7.96 -0.96 -6.98
N SER A 108 -8.66 -0.49 -5.95
CA SER A 108 -9.87 0.33 -6.09
C SER A 108 -9.66 1.57 -5.26
N TYR A 109 -10.08 2.73 -5.77
CA TYR A 109 -9.92 3.96 -4.99
C TYR A 109 -11.05 4.94 -5.27
N TRP A 110 -11.27 5.83 -4.31
CA TRP A 110 -12.26 6.89 -4.37
C TRP A 110 -11.62 8.19 -3.91
N GLU A 111 -11.80 9.24 -4.68
CA GLU A 111 -11.32 10.56 -4.29
C GLU A 111 -12.19 11.13 -3.20
N ILE A 112 -11.59 11.49 -2.05
CA ILE A 112 -12.27 12.14 -0.94
C ILE A 112 -12.12 13.64 -1.06
N LYS A 113 -10.95 14.11 -1.49
CA LYS A 113 -10.63 15.51 -1.64
C LYS A 113 -9.83 15.70 -2.91
N SER A 114 -10.27 16.64 -3.74
CA SER A 114 -9.58 16.98 -4.99
C SER A 114 -8.28 17.75 -4.71
N PRO A 115 -7.29 17.66 -5.58
CA PRO A 115 -6.13 18.55 -5.50
C PRO A 115 -6.57 19.97 -5.73
N SER A 116 -6.09 20.88 -4.95
CA SER A 116 -6.55 22.24 -5.10
C SER A 116 -5.43 23.24 -5.01
#